data_62095b5abaf0947c2edfd37cbc914b23
#
_entry.id   62095b5abaf0947c2edfd37cbc914b23
#
_cell.length_a   1.000
_cell.length_b   1.000
_cell.length_c   1.000
_cell.angle_alpha   90.00
_cell.angle_beta   90.00
_cell.angle_gamma   90.00
#
_symmetry.space_group_name_H-M   'P 1'
#
loop_
_entity.id
_entity.type
_entity.pdbx_description
1 polymer ?
#
loop_
_entity_poly.entity_id
_entity_poly.type
_entity_poly.pdbx_seq_one_letter_code
_entity_poly.pdbx_strand_id
1 'polypeptide(L)'
;MSRKAPKPRIAWEDRFQQPGADDLLTPFHKQHSFLLTHAREGLSTLGGVVESIEWRGVPWRWSFVYRIEDDGERPWAYLVPQPGKPILALPLDASLASSSAVRRMSRGVRDTILFSTQVGGVCWPQWELSSRPQLEEVLSLAKRKHDTLLVPTPAH
;
A
#
# COMPACT_ATOMS: atom_id res chain seq x y z
N MET A 1 36.47 -15.49 24.10
CA MET A 1 35.16 -15.72 23.44
C MET A 1 34.56 -14.37 23.11
N SER A 2 34.59 -14.01 21.85
CA SER A 2 33.88 -12.81 21.41
C SER A 2 32.39 -13.13 21.28
N ARG A 3 31.58 -12.56 22.15
CA ARG A 3 30.14 -12.60 21.95
C ARG A 3 29.84 -11.76 20.72
N LYS A 4 29.30 -12.38 19.67
CA LYS A 4 28.75 -11.62 18.56
C LYS A 4 27.68 -10.68 19.13
N ALA A 5 27.87 -9.38 18.94
CA ALA A 5 26.83 -8.44 19.24
C ALA A 5 25.53 -8.86 18.53
N PRO A 6 24.38 -8.86 19.19
CA PRO A 6 23.13 -9.15 18.51
C PRO A 6 22.99 -8.22 17.32
N LYS A 7 22.63 -8.76 16.16
CA LYS A 7 22.35 -7.91 14.99
C LYS A 7 21.28 -6.90 15.39
N PRO A 8 21.51 -5.59 15.18
CA PRO A 8 20.49 -4.61 15.46
C PRO A 8 19.24 -4.97 14.65
N ARG A 9 18.09 -4.92 15.27
CA ARG A 9 16.82 -5.08 14.56
C ARG A 9 16.70 -3.96 13.54
N ILE A 10 16.29 -4.30 12.34
CA ILE A 10 15.95 -3.27 11.35
C ILE A 10 14.74 -2.50 11.85
N ALA A 11 14.65 -1.22 11.49
CA ALA A 11 13.60 -0.33 11.98
C ALA A 11 12.19 -0.86 11.72
N TRP A 12 11.99 -1.54 10.59
CA TRP A 12 10.71 -2.14 10.23
C TRP A 12 10.23 -3.20 11.23
N GLU A 13 11.14 -3.91 11.88
CA GLU A 13 10.81 -5.00 12.82
C GLU A 13 10.68 -4.55 14.28
N ASP A 14 11.20 -3.39 14.62
CA ASP A 14 11.26 -2.94 16.01
C ASP A 14 9.93 -2.29 16.43
N ARG A 15 9.07 -3.08 17.04
CA ARG A 15 7.76 -2.65 17.54
C ARG A 15 7.85 -1.51 18.55
N PHE A 16 8.92 -1.43 19.31
CA PHE A 16 9.03 -0.52 20.47
C PHE A 16 9.52 0.86 20.11
N GLN A 17 9.99 1.07 18.89
CA GLN A 17 10.46 2.36 18.44
C GLN A 17 9.85 2.69 17.07
N GLN A 18 9.04 3.74 17.04
CA GLN A 18 8.44 4.20 15.79
C GLN A 18 9.52 4.76 14.86
N PRO A 19 9.69 4.20 13.66
CA PRO A 19 10.68 4.69 12.71
C PRO A 19 10.20 5.94 11.98
N GLY A 20 11.15 6.70 11.44
CA GLY A 20 10.85 7.67 10.41
C GLY A 20 10.77 7.01 9.04
N ALA A 21 10.26 7.74 8.05
CA ALA A 21 10.14 7.22 6.68
C ALA A 21 11.50 6.80 6.10
N ASP A 22 12.55 7.60 6.32
CA ASP A 22 13.88 7.29 5.81
C ASP A 22 14.44 6.00 6.42
N ASP A 23 14.15 5.73 7.69
CA ASP A 23 14.57 4.48 8.36
C ASP A 23 13.95 3.27 7.70
N LEU A 24 12.72 3.37 7.23
CA LEU A 24 12.02 2.28 6.56
C LEU A 24 12.52 2.06 5.14
N LEU A 25 13.02 3.08 4.47
CA LEU A 25 13.51 3.01 3.09
C LEU A 25 14.98 2.62 2.97
N THR A 26 15.78 2.85 4.01
CA THR A 26 17.23 2.59 4.02
C THR A 26 17.64 1.16 3.63
N PRO A 27 16.93 0.08 4.05
CA PRO A 27 17.34 -1.30 3.72
C PRO A 27 17.19 -1.68 2.25
N PHE A 28 16.55 -0.85 1.42
CA PHE A 28 16.20 -1.24 0.07
C PHE A 28 17.29 -0.92 -0.96
N HIS A 29 17.43 -1.79 -1.97
CA HIS A 29 18.18 -1.51 -3.18
C HIS A 29 17.53 -0.36 -3.96
N LYS A 30 18.28 0.26 -4.86
CA LYS A 30 17.83 1.42 -5.63
C LYS A 30 16.47 1.22 -6.29
N GLN A 31 16.22 0.05 -6.90
CA GLN A 31 14.96 -0.22 -7.59
C GLN A 31 13.77 -0.25 -6.63
N HIS A 32 13.88 -1.01 -5.55
CA HIS A 32 12.80 -1.08 -4.56
C HIS A 32 12.60 0.25 -3.83
N SER A 33 13.69 0.93 -3.49
CA SER A 33 13.61 2.27 -2.89
C SER A 33 12.91 3.25 -3.82
N PHE A 34 13.22 3.21 -5.10
CA PHE A 34 12.56 4.03 -6.11
C PHE A 34 11.06 3.71 -6.19
N LEU A 35 10.70 2.43 -6.24
CA LEU A 35 9.28 2.00 -6.31
C LEU A 35 8.50 2.43 -5.07
N LEU A 36 9.08 2.25 -3.88
CA LEU A 36 8.45 2.69 -2.63
C LEU A 36 8.26 4.20 -2.58
N THR A 37 9.27 4.96 -2.95
CA THR A 37 9.20 6.43 -2.98
C THR A 37 8.15 6.89 -3.99
N HIS A 38 8.12 6.29 -5.16
CA HIS A 38 7.15 6.61 -6.20
C HIS A 38 5.72 6.27 -5.76
N ALA A 39 5.54 5.13 -5.08
CA ALA A 39 4.24 4.73 -4.52
C ALA A 39 3.76 5.74 -3.45
N ARG A 40 4.65 6.13 -2.54
CA ARG A 40 4.34 7.13 -1.51
C ARG A 40 3.90 8.45 -2.12
N GLU A 41 4.67 8.94 -3.08
CA GLU A 41 4.35 10.19 -3.78
C GLU A 41 3.02 10.10 -4.50
N GLY A 42 2.79 9.02 -5.25
CA GLY A 42 1.56 8.81 -5.99
C GLY A 42 0.32 8.74 -5.11
N LEU A 43 0.42 8.09 -3.96
CA LEU A 43 -0.70 8.01 -3.01
C LEU A 43 -0.92 9.33 -2.26
N SER A 44 0.16 9.99 -1.85
CA SER A 44 0.10 11.21 -1.04
C SER A 44 -0.34 12.44 -1.84
N THR A 45 -0.22 12.42 -3.16
CA THR A 45 -0.67 13.53 -4.01
C THR A 45 -2.18 13.55 -4.26
N LEU A 46 -2.88 12.47 -3.91
CA LEU A 46 -4.33 12.43 -4.03
C LEU A 46 -4.97 13.33 -2.97
N GLY A 47 -5.95 14.11 -3.36
CA GLY A 47 -6.54 15.15 -2.50
C GLY A 47 -7.14 14.56 -1.21
N GLY A 48 -6.79 15.15 -0.07
CA GLY A 48 -7.29 14.73 1.23
C GLY A 48 -6.65 13.46 1.80
N VAL A 49 -5.69 12.86 1.11
CA VAL A 49 -4.98 11.67 1.60
C VAL A 49 -3.91 12.07 2.60
N VAL A 50 -3.92 11.42 3.77
CA VAL A 50 -2.94 11.62 4.85
C VAL A 50 -2.16 10.33 5.06
N GLU A 51 -0.84 10.42 5.03
CA GLU A 51 0.08 9.31 5.31
C GLU A 51 0.45 9.29 6.78
N SER A 52 0.44 8.10 7.40
CA SER A 52 0.99 7.87 8.73
C SER A 52 1.80 6.58 8.74
N ILE A 53 2.67 6.44 9.74
CA ILE A 53 3.45 5.22 9.95
C ILE A 53 2.89 4.54 11.19
N GLU A 54 2.40 3.31 11.03
CA GLU A 54 1.68 2.59 12.09
C GLU A 54 2.15 1.14 12.19
N TRP A 55 2.18 0.63 13.40
CA TRP A 55 2.40 -0.79 13.63
C TRP A 55 1.11 -1.56 13.35
N ARG A 56 1.16 -2.46 12.36
CA ARG A 56 0.00 -3.23 11.91
C ARG A 56 0.02 -4.69 12.33
N GLY A 57 0.92 -5.06 13.24
CA GLY A 57 1.10 -6.45 13.65
C GLY A 57 1.91 -7.24 12.62
N VAL A 58 2.16 -8.52 12.91
CA VAL A 58 2.88 -9.42 12.02
C VAL A 58 1.88 -9.99 11.00
N PRO A 59 2.23 -10.12 9.70
CA PRO A 59 3.55 -9.91 9.10
C PRO A 59 3.86 -8.48 8.65
N TRP A 60 2.89 -7.58 8.64
CA TRP A 60 3.08 -6.24 8.04
C TRP A 60 3.97 -5.30 8.85
N ARG A 61 3.98 -5.42 10.17
CA ARG A 61 4.83 -4.64 11.06
C ARG A 61 4.62 -3.14 10.88
N TRP A 62 5.68 -2.33 10.79
CA TRP A 62 5.54 -0.90 10.51
C TRP A 62 5.18 -0.69 9.05
N SER A 63 4.06 -0.01 8.80
CA SER A 63 3.56 0.24 7.45
C SER A 63 3.17 1.69 7.30
N PHE A 64 3.30 2.19 6.06
CA PHE A 64 2.68 3.45 5.69
C PHE A 64 1.18 3.20 5.51
N VAL A 65 0.37 3.95 6.24
CA VAL A 65 -1.09 3.82 6.20
C VAL A 65 -1.67 5.12 5.67
N TYR A 66 -2.57 5.00 4.71
CA TYR A 66 -3.18 6.14 4.02
C TYR A 66 -4.64 6.21 4.36
N ARG A 67 -5.10 7.38 4.79
CA ARG A 67 -6.50 7.66 5.09
C ARG A 67 -6.93 8.89 4.34
N ILE A 68 -8.22 8.98 4.05
CA ILE A 68 -8.81 10.21 3.52
C ILE A 68 -9.36 10.99 4.69
N GLU A 69 -9.02 12.28 4.76
CA GLU A 69 -9.24 13.15 5.90
C GLU A 69 -10.71 13.19 6.35
N ASP A 70 -11.65 13.16 5.41
CA ASP A 70 -13.08 13.26 5.69
C ASP A 70 -13.82 11.92 5.70
N ASP A 71 -13.12 10.80 5.52
CA ASP A 71 -13.70 9.45 5.46
C ASP A 71 -13.55 8.67 6.77
N GLY A 72 -13.36 9.37 7.87
CA GLY A 72 -13.21 8.77 9.19
C GLY A 72 -11.87 8.07 9.39
N GLU A 73 -11.85 7.08 10.27
CA GLU A 73 -10.61 6.40 10.68
C GLU A 73 -10.25 5.21 9.78
N ARG A 74 -11.03 4.93 8.75
CA ARG A 74 -10.84 3.75 7.91
C ARG A 74 -9.61 3.91 7.02
N PRO A 75 -8.63 2.99 7.10
CA PRO A 75 -7.50 3.00 6.18
C PRO A 75 -7.96 2.79 4.73
N TRP A 76 -7.37 3.58 3.83
CA TRP A 76 -7.72 3.59 2.41
C TRP A 76 -6.73 2.79 1.57
N ALA A 77 -5.45 2.80 1.95
CA ALA A 77 -4.39 2.04 1.31
C ALA A 77 -3.26 1.78 2.31
N TYR A 78 -2.44 0.77 2.02
CA TYR A 78 -1.29 0.39 2.84
C TYR A 78 -0.08 0.19 1.97
N LEU A 79 1.07 0.65 2.43
CA LEU A 79 2.36 0.38 1.80
C LEU A 79 3.25 -0.28 2.84
N VAL A 80 3.62 -1.55 2.60
CA VAL A 80 4.39 -2.36 3.54
C VAL A 80 5.84 -2.42 3.08
N PRO A 81 6.77 -1.75 3.78
CA PRO A 81 8.17 -1.71 3.40
C PRO A 81 8.92 -2.95 3.89
N GLN A 82 8.42 -4.14 3.55
CA GLN A 82 9.09 -5.39 3.89
C GLN A 82 10.38 -5.53 3.09
N PRO A 83 11.54 -5.70 3.74
CA PRO A 83 12.80 -5.85 3.02
C PRO A 83 12.76 -7.00 2.01
N GLY A 84 13.21 -6.74 0.78
CA GLY A 84 13.19 -7.70 -0.31
C GLY A 84 11.83 -7.93 -0.96
N LYS A 85 10.73 -7.49 -0.33
CA LYS A 85 9.37 -7.73 -0.82
C LYS A 85 8.42 -6.60 -0.43
N PRO A 86 8.63 -5.37 -0.95
CA PRO A 86 7.71 -4.28 -0.65
C PRO A 86 6.34 -4.53 -1.25
N ILE A 87 5.29 -4.26 -0.48
CA ILE A 87 3.91 -4.59 -0.84
C ILE A 87 3.05 -3.33 -0.82
N LEU A 88 2.23 -3.16 -1.84
CA LEU A 88 1.14 -2.18 -1.84
C LEU A 88 -0.19 -2.93 -1.74
N ALA A 89 -0.97 -2.63 -0.72
CA ALA A 89 -2.29 -3.20 -0.51
C ALA A 89 -3.36 -2.13 -0.69
N LEU A 90 -4.38 -2.45 -1.47
CA LEU A 90 -5.45 -1.51 -1.79
C LEU A 90 -6.79 -2.21 -1.64
N PRO A 91 -7.52 -2.00 -0.53
CA PRO A 91 -8.87 -2.55 -0.41
C PRO A 91 -9.79 -1.99 -1.50
N LEU A 92 -10.49 -2.86 -2.19
CA LEU A 92 -11.38 -2.50 -3.29
C LEU A 92 -12.78 -3.05 -3.03
N ASP A 93 -13.80 -2.24 -3.21
CA ASP A 93 -15.15 -2.78 -3.20
C ASP A 93 -15.38 -3.63 -4.46
N ALA A 94 -16.39 -4.50 -4.42
CA ALA A 94 -16.66 -5.45 -5.49
C ALA A 94 -16.96 -4.76 -6.82
N SER A 95 -17.59 -3.59 -6.80
CA SER A 95 -17.93 -2.87 -8.02
C SER A 95 -16.68 -2.34 -8.74
N LEU A 96 -15.73 -1.80 -8.00
CA LEU A 96 -14.47 -1.35 -8.58
C LEU A 96 -13.60 -2.51 -9.03
N ALA A 97 -13.53 -3.60 -8.22
CA ALA A 97 -12.77 -4.80 -8.55
C ALA A 97 -13.25 -5.48 -9.85
N SER A 98 -14.53 -5.39 -10.18
CA SER A 98 -15.11 -5.94 -11.41
C SER A 98 -15.28 -4.93 -12.53
N SER A 99 -14.77 -3.72 -12.38
CA SER A 99 -14.91 -2.65 -13.35
C SER A 99 -14.17 -2.93 -14.67
N SER A 100 -14.58 -2.23 -15.72
CA SER A 100 -13.90 -2.31 -17.03
C SER A 100 -12.45 -1.83 -16.95
N ALA A 101 -12.15 -0.88 -16.06
CA ALA A 101 -10.79 -0.40 -15.82
C ALA A 101 -9.87 -1.54 -15.37
N VAL A 102 -10.32 -2.36 -14.42
CA VAL A 102 -9.57 -3.53 -13.94
C VAL A 102 -9.41 -4.57 -15.04
N ARG A 103 -10.47 -4.83 -15.82
CA ARG A 103 -10.40 -5.80 -16.92
C ARG A 103 -9.40 -5.43 -18.00
N ARG A 104 -9.06 -4.15 -18.15
CA ARG A 104 -8.07 -3.65 -19.13
C ARG A 104 -6.64 -3.66 -18.61
N MET A 105 -6.44 -3.94 -17.33
CA MET A 105 -5.11 -3.97 -16.74
C MET A 105 -4.34 -5.22 -17.16
N SER A 106 -3.02 -5.18 -17.01
CA SER A 106 -2.17 -6.33 -17.29
C SER A 106 -2.61 -7.53 -16.46
N ARG A 107 -2.33 -8.73 -16.97
CA ARG A 107 -2.74 -9.98 -16.34
C ARG A 107 -2.27 -10.09 -14.89
N GLY A 108 -1.02 -9.76 -14.62
CA GLY A 108 -0.46 -9.86 -13.26
C GLY A 108 -1.20 -8.98 -12.26
N VAL A 109 -1.49 -7.74 -12.63
CA VAL A 109 -2.24 -6.81 -11.78
C VAL A 109 -3.68 -7.30 -11.59
N ARG A 110 -4.32 -7.69 -12.67
CA ARG A 110 -5.70 -8.17 -12.67
C ARG A 110 -5.88 -9.46 -11.86
N ASP A 111 -5.00 -10.43 -12.03
CA ASP A 111 -5.08 -11.72 -11.33
C ASP A 111 -4.89 -11.55 -9.82
N THR A 112 -4.05 -10.63 -9.39
CA THR A 112 -3.89 -10.32 -7.97
C THR A 112 -5.21 -9.85 -7.35
N ILE A 113 -6.01 -9.08 -8.09
CA ILE A 113 -7.34 -8.65 -7.63
C ILE A 113 -8.29 -9.86 -7.61
N LEU A 114 -8.32 -10.62 -8.69
CA LEU A 114 -9.24 -11.75 -8.86
C LEU A 114 -9.07 -12.82 -7.78
N PHE A 115 -7.82 -13.13 -7.42
CA PHE A 115 -7.50 -14.16 -6.43
C PHE A 115 -7.30 -13.63 -5.02
N SER A 116 -7.59 -12.35 -4.78
CA SER A 116 -7.43 -11.75 -3.46
C SER A 116 -8.50 -12.26 -2.48
N THR A 117 -8.17 -12.14 -1.19
CA THR A 117 -9.13 -12.44 -0.13
C THR A 117 -10.28 -11.44 -0.16
N GLN A 118 -11.52 -11.95 -0.02
CA GLN A 118 -12.71 -11.10 0.05
C GLN A 118 -13.31 -11.17 1.45
N VAL A 119 -13.62 -10.02 2.02
CA VAL A 119 -14.27 -9.91 3.33
C VAL A 119 -15.35 -8.84 3.23
N GLY A 120 -16.60 -9.22 3.47
CA GLY A 120 -17.72 -8.27 3.53
C GLY A 120 -17.90 -7.44 2.26
N GLY A 121 -17.73 -8.02 1.08
CA GLY A 121 -17.86 -7.33 -0.20
C GLY A 121 -16.64 -6.49 -0.59
N VAL A 122 -15.55 -6.60 0.16
CA VAL A 122 -14.29 -5.88 -0.10
C VAL A 122 -13.21 -6.88 -0.47
N CYS A 123 -12.54 -6.64 -1.60
CA CYS A 123 -11.35 -7.39 -2.02
C CYS A 123 -10.11 -6.77 -1.40
N TRP A 124 -9.13 -7.59 -1.03
CA TRP A 124 -7.89 -7.16 -0.38
C TRP A 124 -6.65 -7.55 -1.19
N PRO A 125 -6.51 -7.05 -2.43
CA PRO A 125 -5.32 -7.37 -3.21
C PRO A 125 -4.06 -6.75 -2.61
N GLN A 126 -2.97 -7.51 -2.68
CA GLN A 126 -1.65 -7.10 -2.24
C GLN A 126 -0.69 -7.34 -3.39
N TRP A 127 -0.09 -6.28 -3.91
CA TRP A 127 0.88 -6.37 -5.00
C TRP A 127 2.28 -6.25 -4.45
N GLU A 128 3.12 -7.25 -4.73
CA GLU A 128 4.56 -7.14 -4.54
C GLU A 128 5.10 -6.20 -5.60
N LEU A 129 5.72 -5.09 -5.17
CA LEU A 129 6.23 -4.09 -6.10
C LEU A 129 7.44 -4.63 -6.85
N SER A 130 7.33 -4.80 -8.16
CA SER A 130 8.35 -5.44 -8.99
C SER A 130 8.84 -4.56 -10.14
N SER A 131 8.02 -3.66 -10.64
CA SER A 131 8.37 -2.81 -11.78
C SER A 131 7.58 -1.52 -11.78
N ARG A 132 8.11 -0.52 -12.46
CA ARG A 132 7.43 0.76 -12.63
C ARG A 132 6.11 0.63 -13.39
N PRO A 133 6.03 -0.11 -14.51
CA PRO A 133 4.76 -0.28 -15.21
C PRO A 133 3.67 -0.91 -14.35
N GLN A 134 4.01 -1.92 -13.54
CA GLN A 134 3.07 -2.51 -12.60
C GLN A 134 2.57 -1.47 -11.59
N LEU A 135 3.48 -0.72 -10.99
CA LEU A 135 3.16 0.30 -10.01
C LEU A 135 2.27 1.39 -10.60
N GLU A 136 2.54 1.84 -11.83
CA GLU A 136 1.71 2.84 -12.51
C GLU A 136 0.26 2.36 -12.69
N GLU A 137 0.07 1.09 -13.03
CA GLU A 137 -1.28 0.52 -13.13
C GLU A 137 -1.98 0.51 -11.78
N VAL A 138 -1.29 0.11 -10.72
CA VAL A 138 -1.87 0.07 -9.37
C VAL A 138 -2.18 1.48 -8.87
N LEU A 139 -1.31 2.44 -9.12
CA LEU A 139 -1.55 3.85 -8.77
C LEU A 139 -2.72 4.44 -9.57
N SER A 140 -2.88 4.05 -10.82
CA SER A 140 -4.03 4.43 -11.63
C SER A 140 -5.33 3.91 -11.00
N LEU A 141 -5.31 2.68 -10.49
CA LEU A 141 -6.44 2.09 -9.78
C LEU A 141 -6.73 2.82 -8.47
N ALA A 142 -5.68 3.18 -7.73
CA ALA A 142 -5.81 3.98 -6.50
C ALA A 142 -6.47 5.33 -6.79
N LYS A 143 -6.09 5.97 -7.88
CA LYS A 143 -6.71 7.22 -8.31
C LYS A 143 -8.19 7.04 -8.63
N ARG A 144 -8.57 5.96 -9.30
CA ARG A 144 -9.97 5.65 -9.57
C ARG A 144 -10.77 5.42 -8.29
N LYS A 145 -10.19 4.70 -7.34
CA LYS A 145 -10.81 4.52 -6.03
C LYS A 145 -11.03 5.86 -5.34
N HIS A 146 -10.05 6.73 -5.39
CA HIS A 146 -10.14 8.07 -4.82
C HIS A 146 -11.21 8.91 -5.51
N ASP A 147 -11.26 8.90 -6.83
CA ASP A 147 -12.26 9.66 -7.61
C ASP A 147 -13.68 9.18 -7.29
N THR A 148 -13.87 7.89 -7.05
CA THR A 148 -15.17 7.32 -6.66
C THR A 148 -15.69 7.89 -5.34
N LEU A 149 -14.78 8.14 -4.39
CA LEU A 149 -15.15 8.72 -3.10
C LEU A 149 -15.52 10.21 -3.18
N LEU A 150 -15.02 10.90 -4.21
CA LEU A 150 -15.30 12.32 -4.42
C LEU A 150 -16.60 12.57 -5.19
N VAL A 151 -17.19 11.55 -5.81
CA VAL A 151 -18.47 11.68 -6.50
C VAL A 151 -19.57 11.68 -5.45
N PRO A 152 -20.33 12.79 -5.32
CA PRO A 152 -21.43 12.82 -4.39
C PRO A 152 -22.45 11.73 -4.75
N THR A 153 -22.87 10.96 -3.75
CA THR A 153 -23.94 9.98 -3.94
C THR A 153 -25.17 10.71 -4.43
N PRO A 154 -25.76 10.34 -5.58
CA PRO A 154 -26.97 11.02 -6.02
C PRO A 154 -28.04 10.89 -4.94
N ALA A 155 -28.55 12.03 -4.50
CA ALA A 155 -29.67 12.07 -3.58
C ALA A 155 -30.88 11.44 -4.27
N HIS A 156 -31.39 10.40 -3.68
CA HIS A 156 -32.65 9.80 -4.12
C HIS A 156 -33.83 10.57 -3.54
#